data_f5c621c30a478ea0a73052c6fc3dc761
#
_entry.id   f5c621c30a478ea0a73052c6fc3dc761
#
_cell.length_a   1.000
_cell.length_b   1.000
_cell.length_c   1.000
_cell.angle_alpha   90.00
_cell.angle_beta   90.00
_cell.angle_gamma   90.00
#
_symmetry.space_group_name_H-M   'P 1'
#
loop_
_entity.id
_entity.type
_entity.pdbx_description
1 polymer ?
#
loop_
_entity_poly.entity_id
_entity_poly.type
_entity_poly.pdbx_seq_one_letter_code
_entity_poly.pdbx_strand_id
1 'polypeptide(L)'
;MENGSKKIGLRIAAGVLVAITIIIAVFASGITLPTNQGITSPTTQAQTGILNVFLIDAPVALNHLNITITDLEVHKAGEEGEEGKWISLVKDGVPEIPEFDLLYYQDGRELHLASEQIEIGNYTKIRMLISSAVANKTDDPLNPVELNVPSGKIDVITKFEIGTDGRVDVTIDMVPDWIAISNSGNLRPVLKATIDKIEAPDVSTGGP
;
A
#
# COMPACT_ATOMS: atom_id res chain seq x y z
N MET A 1 -29.81 -32.04 -44.21
CA MET A 1 -28.39 -32.34 -43.92
C MET A 1 -27.57 -31.21 -44.52
N GLU A 2 -27.26 -30.21 -43.74
CA GLU A 2 -26.43 -29.11 -44.24
C GLU A 2 -25.46 -28.69 -43.13
N ASN A 3 -24.20 -28.82 -43.46
CA ASN A 3 -23.06 -28.81 -42.59
C ASN A 3 -22.55 -27.36 -42.45
N GLY A 4 -22.91 -26.67 -41.40
CA GLY A 4 -22.52 -25.29 -41.13
C GLY A 4 -21.12 -25.18 -40.52
N SER A 5 -20.11 -25.03 -41.36
CA SER A 5 -18.74 -24.76 -40.99
C SER A 5 -18.61 -23.33 -40.40
N LYS A 6 -18.38 -23.22 -39.08
CA LYS A 6 -18.05 -21.96 -38.42
C LYS A 6 -16.61 -21.58 -38.75
N LYS A 7 -16.43 -20.57 -39.57
CA LYS A 7 -15.13 -19.91 -39.81
C LYS A 7 -14.74 -19.11 -38.56
N ILE A 8 -13.74 -19.60 -37.84
CA ILE A 8 -13.08 -18.86 -36.79
C ILE A 8 -12.15 -17.83 -37.46
N GLY A 9 -12.50 -16.56 -37.40
CA GLY A 9 -11.70 -15.46 -37.93
C GLY A 9 -10.49 -15.20 -37.01
N LEU A 10 -9.33 -15.63 -37.45
CA LEU A 10 -8.05 -15.29 -36.85
C LEU A 10 -7.74 -13.81 -37.12
N ARG A 11 -7.97 -12.96 -36.15
CA ARG A 11 -7.49 -11.55 -36.16
C ARG A 11 -6.05 -11.53 -35.67
N ILE A 12 -5.09 -11.61 -36.58
CA ILE A 12 -3.69 -11.35 -36.29
C ILE A 12 -3.52 -9.83 -36.25
N ALA A 13 -3.19 -9.30 -35.10
CA ALA A 13 -2.87 -7.90 -34.95
C ALA A 13 -1.59 -7.56 -35.74
N ALA A 14 -1.74 -6.71 -36.74
CA ALA A 14 -0.65 -6.13 -37.49
C ALA A 14 0.04 -5.09 -36.64
N GLY A 15 1.15 -5.44 -36.00
CA GLY A 15 1.88 -4.52 -35.13
C GLY A 15 3.38 -4.77 -34.97
N VAL A 16 3.95 -5.82 -35.55
CA VAL A 16 5.36 -6.21 -35.27
C VAL A 16 6.22 -6.36 -36.53
N LEU A 17 5.91 -5.73 -37.66
CA LEU A 17 6.66 -5.94 -38.93
C LEU A 17 7.20 -4.64 -39.56
N VAL A 18 7.59 -3.63 -38.74
CA VAL A 18 8.28 -2.44 -39.28
C VAL A 18 9.74 -2.32 -38.80
N ALA A 19 10.23 -3.19 -37.92
CA ALA A 19 11.56 -3.05 -37.32
C ALA A 19 12.69 -3.88 -37.95
N ILE A 20 12.42 -4.70 -39.00
CA ILE A 20 13.45 -5.63 -39.52
C ILE A 20 13.97 -5.27 -40.94
N THR A 21 13.44 -4.27 -41.63
CA THR A 21 13.82 -3.98 -43.02
C THR A 21 14.89 -2.90 -43.22
N ILE A 22 15.48 -2.34 -42.18
CA ILE A 22 16.48 -1.23 -42.29
C ILE A 22 17.94 -1.71 -42.09
N ILE A 23 18.20 -2.97 -41.71
CA ILE A 23 19.56 -3.42 -41.37
C ILE A 23 20.35 -3.97 -42.56
N ILE A 24 19.79 -4.18 -43.75
CA ILE A 24 20.49 -4.85 -44.87
C ILE A 24 21.12 -3.89 -45.89
N ALA A 25 20.89 -2.58 -45.81
CA ALA A 25 21.38 -1.64 -46.83
C ALA A 25 22.68 -0.90 -46.50
N VAL A 26 23.29 -1.10 -45.31
CA VAL A 26 24.44 -0.31 -44.87
C VAL A 26 25.79 -0.97 -45.08
N PHE A 27 25.88 -2.21 -45.50
CA PHE A 27 27.15 -2.94 -45.68
C PHE A 27 27.86 -2.72 -47.01
N ALA A 28 27.33 -1.94 -47.93
CA ALA A 28 27.95 -1.77 -49.28
C ALA A 28 28.67 -0.44 -49.51
N SER A 29 28.72 0.48 -48.56
CA SER A 29 29.25 1.84 -48.79
C SER A 29 30.42 2.28 -47.88
N GLY A 30 31.10 1.36 -47.22
CA GLY A 30 32.36 1.70 -46.54
C GLY A 30 32.31 2.85 -45.52
N ILE A 31 31.14 3.13 -44.97
CA ILE A 31 30.96 4.14 -43.91
C ILE A 31 31.30 3.51 -42.57
N THR A 32 32.46 3.84 -42.02
CA THR A 32 32.81 3.53 -40.64
C THR A 32 31.87 4.34 -39.74
N LEU A 33 30.89 3.66 -39.14
CA LEU A 33 30.10 4.25 -38.08
C LEU A 33 31.00 4.56 -36.88
N PRO A 34 30.92 5.74 -36.29
CA PRO A 34 31.64 5.98 -35.05
C PRO A 34 31.10 5.00 -34.00
N THR A 35 31.97 4.07 -33.60
CA THR A 35 31.73 3.18 -32.46
C THR A 35 31.69 4.00 -31.21
N ASN A 36 30.59 3.78 -30.45
CA ASN A 36 30.47 4.14 -29.06
C ASN A 36 29.99 5.56 -28.75
N GLN A 37 28.68 5.77 -29.00
CA GLN A 37 27.89 6.54 -28.05
C GLN A 37 27.02 5.50 -27.35
N GLY A 38 27.39 5.13 -26.13
CA GLY A 38 26.49 4.38 -25.26
C GLY A 38 25.21 5.18 -25.12
N ILE A 39 24.15 4.74 -25.81
CA ILE A 39 22.79 5.19 -25.50
C ILE A 39 22.47 4.58 -24.14
N THR A 40 22.93 5.22 -23.06
CA THR A 40 22.34 5.03 -21.76
C THR A 40 20.92 5.57 -21.89
N SER A 41 19.96 4.67 -22.13
CA SER A 41 18.57 5.02 -21.90
C SER A 41 18.52 5.60 -20.48
N PRO A 42 17.99 6.81 -20.27
CA PRO A 42 17.82 7.30 -18.92
C PRO A 42 16.92 6.30 -18.22
N THR A 43 17.49 5.51 -17.31
CA THR A 43 16.68 4.75 -16.35
C THR A 43 16.02 5.82 -15.51
N THR A 44 14.78 6.15 -15.82
CA THR A 44 13.96 7.00 -14.96
C THR A 44 13.80 6.23 -13.66
N GLN A 45 14.66 6.50 -12.69
CA GLN A 45 14.45 5.97 -11.33
C GLN A 45 13.11 6.52 -10.87
N ALA A 46 12.24 5.61 -10.44
CA ALA A 46 10.98 6.02 -9.85
C ALA A 46 11.31 6.90 -8.63
N GLN A 47 10.77 8.12 -8.63
CA GLN A 47 10.91 8.99 -7.48
C GLN A 47 10.12 8.41 -6.32
N THR A 48 10.70 8.45 -5.13
CA THR A 48 10.14 7.82 -3.94
C THR A 48 10.23 8.78 -2.76
N GLY A 49 9.42 8.50 -1.72
CA GLY A 49 9.51 9.08 -0.40
C GLY A 49 9.21 8.02 0.65
N ILE A 50 9.24 8.40 1.92
CA ILE A 50 9.06 7.48 3.06
C ILE A 50 7.64 7.64 3.60
N LEU A 51 6.93 6.54 3.78
CA LEU A 51 5.70 6.44 4.55
C LEU A 51 5.95 5.67 5.82
N ASN A 52 5.67 6.29 6.97
CA ASN A 52 5.57 5.61 8.26
C ASN A 52 4.11 5.52 8.67
N VAL A 53 3.71 4.37 9.23
CA VAL A 53 2.36 4.15 9.76
C VAL A 53 2.47 3.76 11.22
N PHE A 54 1.76 4.50 12.06
CA PHE A 54 1.66 4.29 13.50
C PHE A 54 0.22 3.99 13.89
N LEU A 55 0.03 3.25 14.97
CA LEU A 55 -1.26 2.96 15.58
C LEU A 55 -1.25 3.37 17.04
N ILE A 56 -2.34 3.99 17.46
CA ILE A 56 -2.66 4.31 18.86
C ILE A 56 -4.07 3.84 19.18
N ASP A 57 -4.41 3.77 20.47
CA ASP A 57 -5.74 3.36 20.94
C ASP A 57 -6.30 4.38 21.96
N ALA A 58 -7.62 4.40 22.06
CA ALA A 58 -8.35 5.10 23.12
C ALA A 58 -8.88 4.09 24.16
N PRO A 59 -9.01 4.52 25.44
CA PRO A 59 -9.48 3.65 26.50
C PRO A 59 -10.87 3.03 26.25
N VAL A 60 -10.99 1.73 26.48
CA VAL A 60 -12.24 0.97 26.35
C VAL A 60 -12.37 -0.01 27.51
N ALA A 61 -13.61 -0.48 27.80
CA ALA A 61 -13.89 -1.42 28.90
C ALA A 61 -13.51 -2.87 28.57
N LEU A 62 -12.28 -3.10 28.15
CA LEU A 62 -11.66 -4.40 27.90
C LEU A 62 -10.40 -4.54 28.76
N ASN A 63 -9.98 -5.77 29.02
CA ASN A 63 -8.67 -6.04 29.60
C ASN A 63 -7.60 -6.20 28.53
N HIS A 64 -7.95 -6.85 27.42
CA HIS A 64 -7.07 -7.06 26.27
C HIS A 64 -7.89 -7.05 24.98
N LEU A 65 -7.26 -6.61 23.90
CA LEU A 65 -7.75 -6.76 22.53
C LEU A 65 -6.58 -7.12 21.62
N ASN A 66 -6.36 -8.42 21.49
CA ASN A 66 -5.29 -8.94 20.63
C ASN A 66 -5.76 -8.95 19.18
N ILE A 67 -5.01 -8.31 18.31
CA ILE A 67 -5.26 -8.24 16.88
C ILE A 67 -4.08 -8.86 16.13
N THR A 68 -4.38 -9.75 15.18
CA THR A 68 -3.37 -10.32 14.27
C THR A 68 -3.58 -9.76 12.88
N ILE A 69 -2.60 -9.03 12.37
CA ILE A 69 -2.58 -8.52 10.99
C ILE A 69 -1.76 -9.43 10.09
N THR A 70 -2.21 -9.58 8.83
CA THR A 70 -1.49 -10.36 7.81
C THR A 70 -0.88 -9.49 6.72
N ASP A 71 -1.43 -8.30 6.52
CA ASP A 71 -0.90 -7.32 5.58
C ASP A 71 -1.34 -5.91 5.97
N LEU A 72 -0.53 -4.93 5.57
CA LEU A 72 -0.81 -3.51 5.64
C LEU A 72 -0.63 -2.94 4.24
N GLU A 73 -1.70 -2.41 3.68
CA GLU A 73 -1.71 -1.89 2.31
C GLU A 73 -2.03 -0.41 2.28
N VAL A 74 -1.50 0.29 1.28
CA VAL A 74 -1.88 1.67 0.98
C VAL A 74 -2.44 1.79 -0.44
N HIS A 75 -3.49 2.59 -0.62
CA HIS A 75 -4.11 2.80 -1.91
C HIS A 75 -3.58 4.07 -2.57
N LYS A 76 -2.77 3.91 -3.62
CA LYS A 76 -2.32 5.01 -4.48
C LYS A 76 -3.46 5.38 -5.45
N ALA A 77 -3.80 6.66 -5.52
CA ALA A 77 -4.76 7.16 -6.50
C ALA A 77 -4.24 6.94 -7.93
N GLY A 78 -5.13 6.60 -8.86
CA GLY A 78 -4.82 6.61 -10.29
C GLY A 78 -4.67 8.04 -10.81
N GLU A 79 -4.00 8.19 -11.93
CA GLU A 79 -4.01 9.42 -12.71
C GLU A 79 -5.34 9.60 -13.44
N GLU A 80 -5.55 10.72 -14.10
CA GLU A 80 -6.81 10.98 -14.79
C GLU A 80 -7.11 9.88 -15.83
N GLY A 81 -8.21 9.14 -15.59
CA GLY A 81 -8.65 8.03 -16.44
C GLY A 81 -8.07 6.66 -16.07
N GLU A 82 -7.24 6.56 -15.04
CA GLU A 82 -6.67 5.31 -14.54
C GLU A 82 -7.29 4.89 -13.21
N GLU A 83 -7.39 3.59 -12.99
CA GLU A 83 -7.75 3.05 -11.67
C GLU A 83 -6.55 3.12 -10.72
N GLY A 84 -6.82 3.43 -9.44
CA GLY A 84 -5.80 3.39 -8.40
C GLY A 84 -5.34 1.95 -8.10
N LYS A 85 -4.20 1.83 -7.43
CA LYS A 85 -3.61 0.53 -7.06
C LYS A 85 -3.37 0.41 -5.56
N TRP A 86 -3.51 -0.82 -5.05
CA TRP A 86 -3.08 -1.18 -3.70
C TRP A 86 -1.60 -1.57 -3.72
N ILE A 87 -0.87 -1.12 -2.72
CA ILE A 87 0.57 -1.39 -2.52
C ILE A 87 0.71 -1.94 -1.11
N SER A 88 1.25 -3.15 -0.98
CA SER A 88 1.59 -3.72 0.33
C SER A 88 2.78 -2.97 0.94
N LEU A 89 2.70 -2.66 2.22
CA LEU A 89 3.76 -2.10 3.05
C LEU A 89 4.49 -3.19 3.84
N VAL A 90 4.20 -4.46 3.54
CA VAL A 90 4.79 -5.61 4.22
C VAL A 90 5.83 -6.24 3.31
N LYS A 91 7.07 -6.31 3.80
CA LYS A 91 8.16 -6.99 3.10
C LYS A 91 8.04 -8.51 3.27
N ASP A 92 8.31 -9.25 2.20
CA ASP A 92 8.35 -10.72 2.21
C ASP A 92 7.04 -11.39 2.70
N GLY A 93 5.93 -10.64 2.71
CA GLY A 93 4.60 -11.15 3.10
C GLY A 93 4.44 -11.43 4.60
N VAL A 94 5.33 -10.89 5.44
CA VAL A 94 5.24 -11.01 6.91
C VAL A 94 5.31 -9.62 7.53
N PRO A 95 4.26 -9.17 8.25
CA PRO A 95 4.30 -7.93 9.01
C PRO A 95 5.41 -7.94 10.05
N GLU A 96 6.04 -6.78 10.30
CA GLU A 96 7.06 -6.65 11.34
C GLU A 96 6.49 -7.00 12.72
N ILE A 97 5.24 -6.58 12.99
CA ILE A 97 4.48 -6.94 14.20
C ILE A 97 3.16 -7.58 13.77
N PRO A 98 3.14 -8.92 13.62
CA PRO A 98 1.94 -9.61 13.15
C PRO A 98 0.81 -9.64 14.18
N GLU A 99 1.13 -9.65 15.49
CA GLU A 99 0.16 -9.70 16.59
C GLU A 99 0.51 -8.68 17.66
N PHE A 100 -0.50 -7.98 18.17
CA PHE A 100 -0.36 -6.99 19.25
C PHE A 100 -1.64 -6.88 20.07
N ASP A 101 -1.48 -6.49 21.34
CA ASP A 101 -2.58 -6.04 22.20
C ASP A 101 -2.81 -4.55 21.96
N LEU A 102 -3.94 -4.21 21.33
CA LEU A 102 -4.26 -2.82 21.02
C LEU A 102 -4.28 -1.93 22.28
N LEU A 103 -4.77 -2.44 23.40
CA LEU A 103 -4.89 -1.67 24.65
C LEU A 103 -3.54 -1.30 25.29
N TYR A 104 -2.45 -1.93 24.85
CA TYR A 104 -1.12 -1.53 25.28
C TYR A 104 -0.71 -0.15 24.73
N TYR A 105 -1.32 0.27 23.62
CA TYR A 105 -0.95 1.49 22.90
C TYR A 105 -1.84 2.69 23.24
N GLN A 106 -2.24 2.78 24.49
CA GLN A 106 -2.94 3.92 25.11
C GLN A 106 -1.94 4.89 25.76
N ASP A 107 -2.43 6.04 26.24
CA ASP A 107 -1.65 7.01 27.01
C ASP A 107 -0.40 7.54 26.30
N GLY A 108 -0.49 7.76 25.01
CA GLY A 108 0.59 8.30 24.18
C GLY A 108 1.64 7.29 23.75
N ARG A 109 1.39 6.00 23.95
CA ARG A 109 2.21 4.94 23.35
C ARG A 109 1.76 4.68 21.92
N GLU A 110 2.71 4.52 21.03
CA GLU A 110 2.46 4.26 19.61
C GLU A 110 3.03 2.92 19.20
N LEU A 111 2.30 2.18 18.38
CA LEU A 111 2.78 1.01 17.67
C LEU A 111 3.24 1.44 16.27
N HIS A 112 4.50 1.21 15.95
CA HIS A 112 5.02 1.39 14.61
C HIS A 112 4.67 0.18 13.76
N LEU A 113 3.75 0.34 12.80
CA LEU A 113 3.25 -0.75 11.95
C LEU A 113 4.12 -0.95 10.71
N ALA A 114 4.62 0.12 10.09
CA ALA A 114 5.45 0.04 8.89
C ALA A 114 6.27 1.32 8.68
N SER A 115 7.44 1.16 8.05
CA SER A 115 8.26 2.24 7.50
C SER A 115 8.77 1.81 6.12
N GLU A 116 8.16 2.36 5.06
CA GLU A 116 8.44 1.91 3.70
C GLU A 116 8.73 3.06 2.75
N GLN A 117 9.66 2.79 1.83
CA GLN A 117 9.92 3.67 0.70
C GLN A 117 8.91 3.34 -0.41
N ILE A 118 8.05 4.31 -0.73
CA ILE A 118 7.00 4.15 -1.73
C ILE A 118 7.08 5.22 -2.82
N GLU A 119 6.45 4.97 -3.96
CA GLU A 119 6.40 5.90 -5.09
C GLU A 119 5.77 7.25 -4.67
N ILE A 120 6.24 8.34 -5.25
CA ILE A 120 5.58 9.64 -5.09
C ILE A 120 4.15 9.61 -5.63
N GLY A 121 3.29 10.47 -5.10
CA GLY A 121 1.92 10.65 -5.57
C GLY A 121 0.90 10.76 -4.47
N ASN A 122 -0.37 10.73 -4.87
CA ASN A 122 -1.51 10.88 -3.97
C ASN A 122 -2.01 9.51 -3.49
N TYR A 123 -2.29 9.44 -2.21
CA TYR A 123 -2.81 8.24 -1.53
C TYR A 123 -4.14 8.56 -0.85
N THR A 124 -5.04 7.57 -0.80
CA THR A 124 -6.44 7.81 -0.38
C THR A 124 -6.91 6.94 0.76
N LYS A 125 -6.23 5.83 1.04
CA LYS A 125 -6.61 4.88 2.08
C LYS A 125 -5.41 4.09 2.57
N ILE A 126 -5.52 3.64 3.82
CA ILE A 126 -4.67 2.58 4.38
C ILE A 126 -5.60 1.43 4.76
N ARG A 127 -5.17 0.20 4.53
CA ARG A 127 -5.92 -1.03 4.82
C ARG A 127 -5.09 -1.97 5.66
N MET A 128 -5.67 -2.46 6.75
CA MET A 128 -5.14 -3.57 7.54
C MET A 128 -5.92 -4.84 7.18
N LEU A 129 -5.23 -5.90 6.75
CA LEU A 129 -5.79 -7.24 6.61
C LEU A 129 -5.65 -7.97 7.94
N ILE A 130 -6.77 -8.42 8.51
CA ILE A 130 -6.82 -8.98 9.86
C ILE A 130 -7.26 -10.44 9.77
N SER A 131 -6.44 -11.34 10.33
CA SER A 131 -6.76 -12.76 10.40
C SER A 131 -7.44 -13.16 11.70
N SER A 132 -7.18 -12.44 12.80
CA SER A 132 -7.75 -12.75 14.11
C SER A 132 -7.91 -11.48 14.94
N ALA A 133 -8.96 -11.44 15.76
CA ALA A 133 -9.14 -10.45 16.80
C ALA A 133 -9.79 -11.15 18.03
N VAL A 134 -9.15 -11.05 19.20
CA VAL A 134 -9.60 -11.70 20.43
C VAL A 134 -9.67 -10.69 21.55
N ALA A 135 -10.83 -10.57 22.18
CA ALA A 135 -11.07 -9.66 23.30
C ALA A 135 -11.24 -10.40 24.63
N ASN A 136 -10.62 -9.85 25.69
CA ASN A 136 -10.92 -10.23 27.07
C ASN A 136 -11.75 -9.13 27.73
N LYS A 137 -12.98 -9.45 28.11
CA LYS A 137 -13.86 -8.50 28.76
C LYS A 137 -13.50 -8.30 30.23
N THR A 138 -13.71 -7.10 30.74
CA THR A 138 -13.39 -6.76 32.14
C THR A 138 -14.26 -7.56 33.13
N ASP A 139 -15.50 -7.85 32.76
CA ASP A 139 -16.48 -8.59 33.57
C ASP A 139 -16.35 -10.12 33.42
N ASP A 140 -15.63 -10.61 32.40
CA ASP A 140 -15.38 -12.03 32.17
C ASP A 140 -13.95 -12.27 31.62
N PRO A 141 -12.90 -12.03 32.45
CA PRO A 141 -11.51 -12.05 31.99
C PRO A 141 -10.97 -13.46 31.69
N LEU A 142 -11.65 -14.51 32.13
CA LEU A 142 -11.21 -15.89 31.94
C LEU A 142 -11.73 -16.52 30.64
N ASN A 143 -12.70 -15.89 29.99
CA ASN A 143 -13.31 -16.39 28.77
C ASN A 143 -13.08 -15.40 27.62
N PRO A 144 -11.93 -15.51 26.91
CA PRO A 144 -11.65 -14.69 25.74
C PRO A 144 -12.70 -14.94 24.65
N VAL A 145 -13.11 -13.88 23.97
CA VAL A 145 -14.11 -13.92 22.90
C VAL A 145 -13.42 -13.60 21.57
N GLU A 146 -13.53 -14.52 20.61
CA GLU A 146 -13.13 -14.26 19.25
C GLU A 146 -14.11 -13.27 18.59
N LEU A 147 -13.57 -12.22 17.98
CA LEU A 147 -14.36 -11.18 17.34
C LEU A 147 -14.38 -11.39 15.83
N ASN A 148 -15.54 -11.23 15.23
CA ASN A 148 -15.67 -11.22 13.80
C ASN A 148 -15.22 -9.86 13.24
N VAL A 149 -14.25 -9.88 12.32
CA VAL A 149 -13.83 -8.71 11.53
C VAL A 149 -14.54 -8.76 10.19
N PRO A 150 -15.53 -7.90 9.91
CA PRO A 150 -16.25 -7.93 8.65
C PRO A 150 -15.30 -7.82 7.46
N SER A 151 -15.39 -8.78 6.54
CA SER A 151 -14.53 -8.88 5.34
C SER A 151 -13.03 -9.13 5.65
N GLY A 152 -12.64 -9.43 6.88
CA GLY A 152 -11.23 -9.65 7.27
C GLY A 152 -10.33 -8.44 7.08
N LYS A 153 -10.90 -7.23 7.00
CA LYS A 153 -10.13 -6.00 6.75
C LYS A 153 -10.73 -4.79 7.42
N ILE A 154 -9.86 -3.83 7.73
CA ILE A 154 -10.22 -2.50 8.24
C ILE A 154 -9.62 -1.46 7.31
N ASP A 155 -10.46 -0.62 6.70
CA ASP A 155 -10.06 0.47 5.81
C ASP A 155 -10.09 1.81 6.57
N VAL A 156 -8.96 2.52 6.56
CA VAL A 156 -8.81 3.89 7.07
C VAL A 156 -8.83 4.84 5.89
N ILE A 157 -9.86 5.66 5.78
CA ILE A 157 -9.95 6.67 4.72
C ILE A 157 -9.14 7.88 5.15
N THR A 158 -8.03 8.12 4.45
CA THR A 158 -7.15 9.26 4.71
C THR A 158 -6.48 9.68 3.41
N LYS A 159 -6.30 10.97 3.19
CA LYS A 159 -5.69 11.51 1.96
C LYS A 159 -4.38 12.18 2.31
N PHE A 160 -3.32 11.76 1.65
CA PHE A 160 -1.99 12.37 1.78
C PHE A 160 -1.22 12.27 0.48
N GLU A 161 -0.15 13.03 0.39
CA GLU A 161 0.74 13.07 -0.76
C GLU A 161 2.16 12.75 -0.31
N ILE A 162 2.81 11.85 -1.03
CA ILE A 162 4.23 11.56 -0.90
C ILE A 162 4.97 12.37 -1.96
N GLY A 163 5.86 13.26 -1.52
CA GLY A 163 6.78 14.01 -2.39
C GLY A 163 8.11 13.30 -2.58
N THR A 164 8.92 13.79 -3.51
CA THR A 164 10.29 13.29 -3.74
C THR A 164 11.14 13.48 -2.49
N ASP A 165 11.78 12.41 -2.01
CA ASP A 165 12.60 12.37 -0.79
C ASP A 165 11.87 12.89 0.47
N GLY A 166 10.56 13.12 0.36
CA GLY A 166 9.70 13.53 1.46
C GLY A 166 9.39 12.38 2.40
N ARG A 167 8.94 12.72 3.61
CA ARG A 167 8.46 11.78 4.62
C ARG A 167 7.04 12.15 5.03
N VAL A 168 6.19 11.15 5.15
CA VAL A 168 4.85 11.30 5.72
C VAL A 168 4.67 10.29 6.84
N ASP A 169 4.30 10.76 8.01
CA ASP A 169 3.93 9.97 9.15
C ASP A 169 2.40 9.98 9.26
N VAL A 170 1.79 8.80 9.28
CA VAL A 170 0.34 8.63 9.46
C VAL A 170 0.10 7.89 10.77
N THR A 171 -0.53 8.56 11.72
CA THR A 171 -0.96 7.93 12.98
C THR A 171 -2.43 7.60 12.90
N ILE A 172 -2.77 6.32 13.06
CA ILE A 172 -4.13 5.78 13.07
C ILE A 172 -4.56 5.64 14.53
N ASP A 173 -5.59 6.39 14.91
CA ASP A 173 -6.27 6.24 16.21
C ASP A 173 -7.43 5.25 16.01
N MET A 174 -7.32 4.07 16.64
CA MET A 174 -8.30 2.99 16.55
C MET A 174 -9.09 2.89 17.86
N VAL A 175 -10.32 3.39 17.84
CA VAL A 175 -11.24 3.30 18.97
C VAL A 175 -12.19 2.13 18.78
N PRO A 176 -12.06 1.02 19.53
CA PRO A 176 -12.98 -0.11 19.41
C PRO A 176 -14.41 0.29 19.78
N ASP A 177 -15.40 -0.08 18.94
CA ASP A 177 -16.79 0.10 19.28
C ASP A 177 -17.24 -0.97 20.29
N TRP A 178 -17.28 -0.61 21.58
CA TRP A 178 -17.69 -1.48 22.66
C TRP A 178 -19.09 -2.06 22.45
N ILE A 179 -20.03 -1.28 21.92
CA ILE A 179 -21.41 -1.73 21.69
C ILE A 179 -21.44 -2.84 20.65
N ALA A 180 -20.67 -2.71 19.57
CA ALA A 180 -20.57 -3.74 18.55
C ALA A 180 -19.91 -5.02 19.11
N ILE A 181 -18.85 -4.90 19.91
CA ILE A 181 -18.19 -6.03 20.55
C ILE A 181 -19.13 -6.77 21.51
N SER A 182 -19.83 -6.03 22.38
CA SER A 182 -20.67 -6.64 23.42
C SER A 182 -21.92 -7.31 22.88
N ASN A 183 -22.55 -6.75 21.85
CA ASN A 183 -23.84 -7.21 21.35
C ASN A 183 -23.75 -8.24 20.21
N SER A 184 -22.76 -8.13 19.36
CA SER A 184 -22.66 -8.95 18.13
C SER A 184 -21.32 -9.66 17.96
N GLY A 185 -20.36 -9.44 18.85
CA GLY A 185 -19.01 -9.99 18.71
C GLY A 185 -18.27 -9.48 17.47
N ASN A 186 -18.64 -8.33 16.92
CA ASN A 186 -17.97 -7.75 15.77
C ASN A 186 -16.97 -6.69 16.21
N LEU A 187 -15.76 -6.74 15.65
CA LEU A 187 -14.80 -5.65 15.75
C LEU A 187 -15.14 -4.60 14.69
N ARG A 188 -15.68 -3.46 15.14
CA ARG A 188 -16.00 -2.28 14.32
C ARG A 188 -15.40 -1.04 14.97
N PRO A 189 -14.12 -0.76 14.74
CA PRO A 189 -13.50 0.41 15.34
C PRO A 189 -13.98 1.70 14.67
N VAL A 190 -14.01 2.78 15.45
CA VAL A 190 -14.02 4.15 14.92
C VAL A 190 -12.58 4.52 14.66
N LEU A 191 -12.29 4.99 13.46
CA LEU A 191 -10.94 5.27 13.01
C LEU A 191 -10.75 6.76 12.74
N LYS A 192 -9.67 7.29 13.23
CA LYS A 192 -9.15 8.62 12.90
C LYS A 192 -7.74 8.48 12.37
N ALA A 193 -7.36 9.29 11.38
CA ALA A 193 -5.98 9.38 10.93
C ALA A 193 -5.48 10.82 11.09
N THR A 194 -4.31 10.97 11.69
CA THR A 194 -3.53 12.19 11.73
C THR A 194 -2.34 12.06 10.78
N ILE A 195 -2.04 13.13 10.06
CA ILE A 195 -0.99 13.13 9.04
C ILE A 195 0.01 14.23 9.39
N ASP A 196 1.27 13.85 9.56
CA ASP A 196 2.39 14.76 9.70
C ASP A 196 3.29 14.64 8.46
N LYS A 197 3.47 15.75 7.75
CA LYS A 197 4.35 15.82 6.59
C LYS A 197 5.68 16.43 6.99
N ILE A 198 6.75 15.74 6.66
CA ILE A 198 8.11 16.25 6.77
C ILE A 198 8.63 16.37 5.34
N GLU A 199 8.75 17.59 4.85
CA GLU A 199 9.35 17.85 3.55
C GLU A 199 10.86 17.56 3.61
N ALA A 200 11.42 17.07 2.49
CA ALA A 200 12.86 16.95 2.37
C ALA A 200 13.51 18.33 2.62
N PRO A 201 14.66 18.39 3.28
CA PRO A 201 15.37 19.64 3.43
C PRO A 201 15.65 20.24 2.05
N ASP A 202 15.23 21.48 1.84
CA ASP A 202 15.54 22.21 0.62
C ASP A 202 17.08 22.34 0.51
N VAL A 203 17.64 21.50 -0.33
CA VAL A 203 19.06 21.60 -0.72
C VAL A 203 19.15 22.71 -1.75
N SER A 204 18.74 23.90 -1.37
CA SER A 204 19.05 25.12 -2.06
C SER A 204 20.58 25.21 -2.09
N THR A 205 21.16 24.82 -3.20
CA THR A 205 22.57 25.01 -3.53
C THR A 205 22.90 26.48 -3.34
N GLY A 206 23.42 26.82 -2.16
CA GLY A 206 24.18 28.03 -1.98
C GLY A 206 25.40 27.95 -2.89
N GLY A 207 25.24 28.42 -4.12
CA GLY A 207 26.37 28.69 -4.99
C GLY A 207 27.18 29.86 -4.42
N PRO A 208 28.49 29.82 -4.62
CA PRO A 208 29.41 30.86 -4.14
C PRO A 208 29.18 32.20 -4.80
#